data_d143e9a660b9890a72b7cdb1ea1235ee
#
_entry.id   d143e9a660b9890a72b7cdb1ea1235ee
#
_cell.length_a   1.000
_cell.length_b   1.000
_cell.length_c   1.000
_cell.angle_alpha   90.00
_cell.angle_beta   90.00
_cell.angle_gamma   90.00
#
_symmetry.space_group_name_H-M   'P 1'
#
loop_
_entity.id
_entity.type
_entity.pdbx_description
1 polymer ?
#
loop_
_entity_poly.entity_id
_entity_poly.type
_entity_poly.pdbx_seq_one_letter_code
_entity_poly.pdbx_strand_id
1 'polypeptide(L)'
;MRKLSKFLAIGAILALGLTACGSSQKAATNAESTKADASSAAKESTKAGESTKAEGDTTIKIGVVGENNEQWTPVIDAMAKEGITVELVKFADYSLPNRALNDGEIDLNAFQHKAYLANDIKDNGYKIEAIGDTIVAPLGVYSKKIADLSELKDGDTIAIPSDATNGGRALKVLESAGVIKVNPDAGYTPTLSDITENPKNIKFTEVEAANTPSLLPDVAAAVINGGHAVDNGLNPKTDSIYLEKVEDGADNPYVNVIVARSEDKDNENYKKIVKAYQSDDVKKVIEDVYKGAYLPAWK
;
A
#
# COMPACT_ATOMS: atom_id res chain seq x y z
N MET A 1 27.29 45.91 37.97
CA MET A 1 26.25 46.64 38.69
C MET A 1 24.93 46.03 38.28
N ARG A 2 24.38 45.13 39.11
CA ARG A 2 23.11 45.28 39.87
C ARG A 2 21.93 45.55 38.93
N LYS A 3 20.82 44.79 38.88
CA LYS A 3 20.05 44.14 39.95
C LYS A 3 19.19 42.99 39.41
N LEU A 4 19.14 41.92 40.13
CA LEU A 4 18.13 40.93 40.36
C LEU A 4 16.76 41.56 40.70
N SER A 5 15.68 40.98 40.27
CA SER A 5 14.43 40.91 41.04
C SER A 5 13.67 39.62 40.73
N LYS A 6 13.62 38.80 41.75
CA LYS A 6 12.71 37.66 41.96
C LYS A 6 11.38 38.23 42.46
N PHE A 7 10.27 37.64 42.06
CA PHE A 7 9.10 37.52 42.95
C PHE A 7 8.46 36.17 42.81
N LEU A 8 8.26 35.61 43.95
CA LEU A 8 7.74 34.33 44.36
C LEU A 8 6.24 34.44 44.67
N ALA A 9 5.48 33.38 44.43
CA ALA A 9 4.67 32.65 45.37
C ALA A 9 3.14 32.83 45.41
N ILE A 10 2.55 31.71 45.70
CA ILE A 10 1.37 31.34 46.52
C ILE A 10 0.05 31.32 45.71
N GLY A 11 -0.65 30.23 45.44
CA GLY A 11 -0.97 29.08 46.30
C GLY A 11 -2.38 29.23 46.84
N ALA A 12 -3.36 28.44 46.36
CA ALA A 12 -4.55 28.09 47.15
C ALA A 12 -5.24 26.84 46.61
N ILE A 13 -5.19 25.83 47.40
CA ILE A 13 -5.98 24.60 47.42
C ILE A 13 -7.34 24.91 48.03
N LEU A 14 -8.42 24.43 47.42
CA LEU A 14 -9.65 24.14 48.17
C LEU A 14 -10.30 22.87 47.65
N ALA A 15 -10.24 21.85 48.51
CA ALA A 15 -11.03 20.62 48.47
C ALA A 15 -12.30 20.81 49.30
N LEU A 16 -13.26 19.93 49.12
CA LEU A 16 -14.44 19.55 49.90
C LEU A 16 -15.69 19.61 49.00
N GLY A 17 -16.59 18.65 48.97
CA GLY A 17 -16.81 17.54 49.84
C GLY A 17 -17.86 16.56 49.28
N LEU A 18 -17.83 15.41 49.85
CA LEU A 18 -18.75 14.26 49.74
C LEU A 18 -20.18 14.54 50.20
N THR A 19 -21.16 13.84 49.58
CA THR A 19 -22.27 13.14 50.25
C THR A 19 -22.89 12.22 49.21
N ALA A 20 -22.92 10.94 49.24
CA ALA A 20 -23.29 9.84 50.14
C ALA A 20 -24.83 9.75 50.39
N CYS A 21 -25.26 8.52 50.29
CA CYS A 21 -26.55 7.90 50.68
C CYS A 21 -27.58 7.78 49.57
N GLY A 22 -28.21 6.62 49.27
CA GLY A 22 -28.19 5.34 49.97
C GLY A 22 -29.35 4.50 49.51
N SER A 23 -29.14 3.22 49.62
CA SER A 23 -30.02 2.09 50.01
C SER A 23 -31.15 1.68 49.05
N SER A 24 -31.08 0.46 48.53
CA SER A 24 -31.48 -0.88 49.06
C SER A 24 -32.94 -1.22 48.91
N GLN A 25 -33.26 -2.30 48.23
CA GLN A 25 -33.86 -3.59 48.69
C GLN A 25 -34.45 -4.33 47.50
N LYS A 26 -33.98 -5.52 47.14
CA LYS A 26 -34.38 -6.90 47.51
C LYS A 26 -35.92 -7.19 47.47
N ALA A 27 -36.25 -8.12 46.59
CA ALA A 27 -37.04 -9.35 46.82
C ALA A 27 -37.14 -10.13 45.53
N ALA A 28 -36.72 -11.22 45.47
CA ALA A 28 -36.84 -12.65 45.41
C ALA A 28 -38.29 -13.13 45.52
N THR A 29 -38.65 -14.07 44.66
CA THR A 29 -39.22 -15.38 44.87
C THR A 29 -39.77 -15.96 43.58
N ASN A 30 -39.26 -17.13 43.23
CA ASN A 30 -39.82 -18.49 43.14
C ASN A 30 -40.76 -18.73 41.94
N ALA A 31 -40.30 -19.62 41.06
CA ALA A 31 -40.41 -21.07 40.98
C ALA A 31 -41.80 -21.59 40.62
N GLU A 32 -41.89 -22.32 39.52
CA GLU A 32 -42.29 -23.75 39.51
C GLU A 32 -42.50 -24.24 38.08
N SER A 33 -41.75 -25.12 37.62
CA SER A 33 -41.85 -26.51 37.19
C SER A 33 -43.23 -26.99 36.73
N THR A 34 -43.29 -27.46 35.48
CA THR A 34 -44.01 -28.68 35.15
C THR A 34 -43.39 -29.37 33.92
N LYS A 35 -43.01 -30.64 34.12
CA LYS A 35 -42.69 -31.68 33.15
C LYS A 35 -44.00 -32.32 32.61
N ALA A 36 -43.95 -32.78 31.37
CA ALA A 36 -44.52 -34.04 30.87
C ALA A 36 -44.21 -34.10 29.37
N ASP A 37 -43.50 -34.97 28.90
CA ASP A 37 -43.46 -36.40 28.66
C ASP A 37 -43.95 -36.77 27.26
N ALA A 38 -42.99 -37.31 26.53
CA ALA A 38 -42.89 -38.41 25.58
C ALA A 38 -44.08 -38.78 24.65
N SER A 39 -43.75 -38.99 23.38
CA SER A 39 -43.89 -40.25 22.61
C SER A 39 -43.56 -40.06 21.14
N SER A 40 -42.48 -40.62 20.65
CA SER A 40 -42.36 -41.81 19.77
C SER A 40 -43.23 -41.80 18.49
N ALA A 41 -42.62 -41.73 17.31
CA ALA A 41 -42.51 -42.81 16.38
C ALA A 41 -42.10 -42.41 14.96
N ALA A 42 -41.11 -43.13 14.48
CA ALA A 42 -40.94 -43.76 13.17
C ALA A 42 -40.65 -42.91 11.91
N LYS A 43 -39.43 -43.14 11.47
CA LYS A 43 -38.96 -43.41 10.10
C LYS A 43 -39.88 -43.05 8.94
N GLU A 44 -39.36 -42.18 8.06
CA GLU A 44 -39.27 -42.56 6.65
C GLU A 44 -38.10 -41.89 5.94
N SER A 45 -37.33 -42.74 5.28
CA SER A 45 -36.19 -42.45 4.44
C SER A 45 -36.71 -41.86 3.13
N THR A 46 -36.24 -40.67 2.74
CA THR A 46 -36.28 -40.28 1.35
C THR A 46 -35.03 -39.54 0.97
N LYS A 47 -34.25 -40.20 0.11
CA LYS A 47 -33.37 -39.72 -0.97
C LYS A 47 -32.69 -38.37 -0.75
N ALA A 48 -31.36 -38.48 -0.69
CA ALA A 48 -30.45 -37.44 -1.06
C ALA A 48 -30.87 -36.78 -2.38
N GLY A 49 -31.44 -35.62 -2.30
CA GLY A 49 -31.52 -34.67 -3.38
C GLY A 49 -30.14 -34.02 -3.44
N GLU A 50 -29.46 -34.30 -4.53
CA GLU A 50 -28.29 -33.58 -4.99
C GLU A 50 -28.72 -32.11 -5.11
N SER A 51 -28.43 -31.33 -4.08
CA SER A 51 -28.57 -29.89 -4.13
C SER A 51 -27.48 -29.43 -5.11
N THR A 52 -27.88 -29.15 -6.33
CA THR A 52 -27.14 -28.26 -7.22
C THR A 52 -27.01 -26.93 -6.45
N LYS A 53 -25.81 -26.73 -5.85
CA LYS A 53 -25.37 -25.44 -5.34
C LYS A 53 -25.53 -24.48 -6.51
N ALA A 54 -26.48 -23.55 -6.44
CA ALA A 54 -26.50 -22.38 -7.30
C ALA A 54 -25.10 -21.81 -7.19
N GLU A 55 -24.42 -21.57 -8.32
CA GLU A 55 -23.18 -20.82 -8.38
C GLU A 55 -23.49 -19.46 -7.73
N GLY A 56 -23.16 -19.32 -6.45
CA GLY A 56 -23.27 -18.04 -5.75
C GLY A 56 -22.22 -17.12 -6.34
N ASP A 57 -22.57 -15.86 -6.59
CA ASP A 57 -21.66 -14.81 -7.03
C ASP A 57 -20.38 -14.86 -6.17
N THR A 58 -19.28 -15.25 -6.80
CA THR A 58 -17.98 -15.28 -6.12
C THR A 58 -17.43 -13.86 -6.13
N THR A 59 -17.35 -13.23 -4.97
CA THR A 59 -16.69 -11.92 -4.81
C THR A 59 -15.22 -12.12 -4.46
N ILE A 60 -14.35 -11.42 -5.18
CA ILE A 60 -12.89 -11.41 -4.95
C ILE A 60 -12.47 -9.98 -4.65
N LYS A 61 -11.90 -9.77 -3.47
CA LYS A 61 -11.40 -8.47 -3.00
C LYS A 61 -9.94 -8.31 -3.35
N ILE A 62 -9.63 -7.25 -4.07
CA ILE A 62 -8.25 -6.93 -4.49
C ILE A 62 -7.80 -5.63 -3.83
N GLY A 63 -6.79 -5.71 -2.98
CA GLY A 63 -6.16 -4.53 -2.37
C GLY A 63 -5.31 -3.76 -3.39
N VAL A 64 -5.62 -2.49 -3.54
CA VAL A 64 -4.88 -1.53 -4.39
C VAL A 64 -4.51 -0.30 -3.56
N VAL A 65 -3.51 0.46 -4.01
CA VAL A 65 -3.12 1.70 -3.34
C VAL A 65 -3.44 2.89 -4.24
N GLY A 66 -3.96 3.95 -3.60
CA GLY A 66 -4.33 5.18 -4.29
C GLY A 66 -5.71 5.15 -4.93
N GLU A 67 -6.04 6.27 -5.57
CA GLU A 67 -7.39 6.49 -6.13
C GLU A 67 -7.50 6.10 -7.60
N ASN A 68 -6.43 6.28 -8.38
CA ASN A 68 -6.41 6.07 -9.82
C ASN A 68 -6.08 4.60 -10.15
N ASN A 69 -7.11 3.82 -10.42
CA ASN A 69 -7.02 2.38 -10.67
C ASN A 69 -7.83 1.95 -11.91
N GLU A 70 -7.90 2.81 -12.93
CA GLU A 70 -8.69 2.63 -14.15
C GLU A 70 -8.27 1.38 -14.94
N GLN A 71 -7.00 0.95 -14.83
CA GLN A 71 -6.50 -0.28 -15.46
C GLN A 71 -7.24 -1.54 -14.99
N TRP A 72 -7.94 -1.47 -13.85
CA TRP A 72 -8.76 -2.58 -13.36
C TRP A 72 -10.15 -2.64 -13.98
N THR A 73 -10.64 -1.58 -14.63
CA THR A 73 -11.98 -1.56 -15.24
C THR A 73 -12.20 -2.70 -16.25
N PRO A 74 -11.29 -2.97 -17.22
CA PRO A 74 -11.48 -4.10 -18.12
C PRO A 74 -11.47 -5.46 -17.41
N VAL A 75 -10.72 -5.61 -16.32
CA VAL A 75 -10.67 -6.84 -15.52
C VAL A 75 -12.02 -7.06 -14.84
N ILE A 76 -12.57 -6.03 -14.20
CA ILE A 76 -13.89 -6.07 -13.54
C ILE A 76 -14.96 -6.49 -14.55
N ASP A 77 -14.97 -5.84 -15.73
CA ASP A 77 -15.93 -6.13 -16.79
C ASP A 77 -15.80 -7.55 -17.38
N ALA A 78 -14.57 -8.04 -17.50
CA ALA A 78 -14.31 -9.40 -17.98
C ALA A 78 -14.75 -10.46 -16.95
N MET A 79 -14.44 -10.26 -15.67
CA MET A 79 -14.79 -11.18 -14.61
C MET A 79 -16.30 -11.21 -14.34
N ALA A 80 -16.99 -10.10 -14.45
CA ALA A 80 -18.45 -10.04 -14.31
C ALA A 80 -19.17 -10.93 -15.34
N LYS A 81 -18.63 -11.06 -16.57
CA LYS A 81 -19.17 -11.97 -17.60
C LYS A 81 -19.01 -13.45 -17.25
N GLU A 82 -18.10 -13.76 -16.33
CA GLU A 82 -17.84 -15.12 -15.83
C GLU A 82 -18.52 -15.37 -14.46
N GLY A 83 -19.40 -14.45 -13.98
CA GLY A 83 -20.08 -14.58 -12.70
C GLY A 83 -19.15 -14.31 -11.50
N ILE A 84 -18.05 -13.60 -11.71
CA ILE A 84 -17.09 -13.23 -10.66
C ILE A 84 -17.17 -11.71 -10.44
N THR A 85 -17.52 -11.32 -9.21
CA THR A 85 -17.48 -9.90 -8.80
C THR A 85 -16.08 -9.58 -8.29
N VAL A 86 -15.42 -8.59 -8.90
CA VAL A 86 -14.14 -8.04 -8.42
C VAL A 86 -14.40 -6.74 -7.68
N GLU A 87 -14.00 -6.69 -6.41
CA GLU A 87 -14.08 -5.51 -5.55
C GLU A 87 -12.68 -4.95 -5.28
N LEU A 88 -12.44 -3.68 -5.62
CA LEU A 88 -11.18 -3.01 -5.27
C LEU A 88 -11.27 -2.42 -3.87
N VAL A 89 -10.39 -2.89 -2.98
CA VAL A 89 -10.22 -2.34 -1.64
C VAL A 89 -9.05 -1.36 -1.66
N LYS A 90 -9.33 -0.07 -1.55
CA LYS A 90 -8.32 0.98 -1.65
C LYS A 90 -7.64 1.24 -0.31
N PHE A 91 -6.31 1.27 -0.34
CA PHE A 91 -5.45 1.64 0.77
C PHE A 91 -4.78 2.98 0.50
N ALA A 92 -4.51 3.74 1.55
CA ALA A 92 -3.87 5.05 1.43
C ALA A 92 -2.35 4.96 1.20
N ASP A 93 -1.72 3.89 1.72
CA ASP A 93 -0.28 3.69 1.69
C ASP A 93 0.11 2.20 1.49
N TYR A 94 1.41 1.93 1.44
CA TYR A 94 1.95 0.60 1.17
C TYR A 94 2.02 -0.33 2.40
N SER A 95 1.82 0.17 3.62
CA SER A 95 2.10 -0.56 4.85
C SER A 95 1.06 -1.64 5.21
N LEU A 96 -0.17 -1.50 4.72
CA LEU A 96 -1.28 -2.35 5.17
C LEU A 96 -1.68 -3.48 4.22
N PRO A 97 -1.57 -3.37 2.87
CA PRO A 97 -2.19 -4.35 1.97
C PRO A 97 -1.63 -5.77 2.10
N ASN A 98 -0.32 -5.95 2.37
CA ASN A 98 0.27 -7.29 2.56
C ASN A 98 -0.22 -7.96 3.84
N ARG A 99 -0.38 -7.19 4.91
CA ARG A 99 -0.96 -7.70 6.15
C ARG A 99 -2.42 -8.09 5.95
N ALA A 100 -3.21 -7.22 5.33
CA ALA A 100 -4.62 -7.51 5.04
C ALA A 100 -4.80 -8.77 4.18
N LEU A 101 -3.89 -9.00 3.19
CA LEU A 101 -3.87 -10.21 2.39
C LEU A 101 -3.51 -11.45 3.23
N ASN A 102 -2.42 -11.35 4.02
CA ASN A 102 -1.98 -12.45 4.87
C ASN A 102 -3.03 -12.86 5.91
N ASP A 103 -3.75 -11.87 6.47
CA ASP A 103 -4.78 -12.05 7.50
C ASP A 103 -6.15 -12.47 6.90
N GLY A 104 -6.28 -12.53 5.56
CA GLY A 104 -7.49 -12.95 4.86
C GLY A 104 -8.60 -11.89 4.78
N GLU A 105 -8.30 -10.62 5.03
CA GLU A 105 -9.24 -9.51 4.89
C GLU A 105 -9.52 -9.16 3.42
N ILE A 106 -8.54 -9.43 2.55
CA ILE A 106 -8.62 -9.37 1.09
C ILE A 106 -8.12 -10.66 0.47
N ASP A 107 -8.43 -10.91 -0.79
CA ASP A 107 -8.10 -12.15 -1.50
C ASP A 107 -6.82 -12.05 -2.31
N LEU A 108 -6.58 -10.90 -2.91
CA LEU A 108 -5.39 -10.53 -3.69
C LEU A 108 -4.95 -9.11 -3.30
N ASN A 109 -3.70 -8.76 -3.61
CA ASN A 109 -3.32 -7.36 -3.73
C ASN A 109 -2.51 -7.10 -5.01
N ALA A 110 -2.47 -5.84 -5.46
CA ALA A 110 -1.77 -5.42 -6.65
C ALA A 110 -1.34 -3.95 -6.51
N PHE A 111 -0.28 -3.70 -5.75
CA PHE A 111 0.22 -2.34 -5.49
C PHE A 111 1.75 -2.25 -5.48
N GLN A 112 2.44 -3.37 -5.37
CA GLN A 112 3.85 -3.48 -5.01
C GLN A 112 4.70 -4.11 -6.10
N HIS A 113 5.96 -3.74 -6.14
CA HIS A 113 6.95 -4.39 -6.98
C HIS A 113 7.64 -5.58 -6.26
N LYS A 114 8.29 -6.46 -7.05
CA LYS A 114 8.93 -7.69 -6.56
C LYS A 114 9.90 -7.46 -5.40
N ALA A 115 10.72 -6.40 -5.46
CA ALA A 115 11.67 -6.09 -4.39
C ALA A 115 10.96 -5.70 -3.08
N TYR A 116 9.87 -4.92 -3.15
CA TYR A 116 9.06 -4.58 -1.98
C TYR A 116 8.45 -5.84 -1.36
N LEU A 117 7.79 -6.67 -2.16
CA LEU A 117 7.21 -7.93 -1.71
C LEU A 117 8.24 -8.82 -1.01
N ALA A 118 9.41 -9.00 -1.62
CA ALA A 118 10.47 -9.83 -1.05
C ALA A 118 10.98 -9.30 0.31
N ASN A 119 11.15 -7.98 0.42
CA ASN A 119 11.56 -7.34 1.67
C ASN A 119 10.49 -7.47 2.75
N ASP A 120 9.23 -7.21 2.42
CA ASP A 120 8.13 -7.24 3.38
C ASP A 120 7.85 -8.68 3.88
N ILE A 121 7.95 -9.69 3.00
CA ILE A 121 7.91 -11.11 3.39
C ILE A 121 9.05 -11.44 4.36
N LYS A 122 10.27 -10.99 4.06
CA LYS A 122 11.44 -11.24 4.90
C LYS A 122 11.29 -10.64 6.29
N ASP A 123 10.77 -9.42 6.37
CA ASP A 123 10.68 -8.66 7.62
C ASP A 123 9.51 -9.10 8.49
N ASN A 124 8.37 -9.51 7.89
CA ASN A 124 7.15 -9.84 8.61
C ASN A 124 6.79 -11.34 8.60
N GLY A 125 7.44 -12.15 7.77
CA GLY A 125 7.17 -13.58 7.70
C GLY A 125 5.85 -13.94 7.04
N TYR A 126 5.28 -13.05 6.21
CA TYR A 126 4.02 -13.28 5.49
C TYR A 126 4.11 -14.49 4.55
N LYS A 127 3.01 -15.20 4.44
CA LYS A 127 2.85 -16.36 3.54
C LYS A 127 2.06 -15.95 2.29
N ILE A 128 2.65 -15.08 1.52
CA ILE A 128 2.10 -14.53 0.28
C ILE A 128 3.13 -14.65 -0.83
N GLU A 129 2.69 -14.72 -2.07
CA GLU A 129 3.58 -14.81 -3.23
C GLU A 129 2.99 -14.17 -4.48
N ALA A 130 3.85 -13.73 -5.39
CA ALA A 130 3.47 -13.17 -6.67
C ALA A 130 2.91 -14.25 -7.58
N ILE A 131 1.76 -13.98 -8.20
CA ILE A 131 1.08 -14.88 -9.15
C ILE A 131 0.98 -14.32 -10.56
N GLY A 132 1.31 -13.05 -10.78
CA GLY A 132 1.32 -12.41 -12.11
C GLY A 132 1.98 -11.06 -12.12
N ASP A 133 2.74 -10.78 -13.18
CA ASP A 133 3.35 -9.48 -13.42
C ASP A 133 2.30 -8.48 -13.93
N THR A 134 2.44 -7.19 -13.57
CA THR A 134 1.50 -6.13 -13.96
C THR A 134 2.20 -5.00 -14.71
N ILE A 135 2.70 -4.00 -14.04
CA ILE A 135 3.29 -2.80 -14.62
C ILE A 135 4.67 -2.53 -14.04
N VAL A 136 5.44 -1.70 -14.73
CA VAL A 136 6.49 -0.89 -14.09
C VAL A 136 5.98 0.55 -13.98
N ALA A 137 6.08 1.13 -12.78
CA ALA A 137 5.83 2.54 -12.53
C ALA A 137 7.17 3.21 -12.20
N PRO A 138 7.76 3.99 -13.13
CA PRO A 138 9.03 4.67 -12.88
C PRO A 138 8.92 5.67 -11.73
N LEU A 139 9.98 5.81 -10.94
CA LEU A 139 10.12 6.93 -10.01
C LEU A 139 10.47 8.19 -10.78
N GLY A 140 9.87 9.31 -10.39
CA GLY A 140 10.24 10.63 -10.92
C GLY A 140 10.84 11.51 -9.83
N VAL A 141 11.76 12.38 -10.20
CA VAL A 141 12.19 13.51 -9.38
C VAL A 141 11.39 14.74 -9.81
N TYR A 142 10.72 15.36 -8.86
CA TYR A 142 9.86 16.52 -9.10
C TYR A 142 10.30 17.71 -8.29
N SER A 143 10.02 18.90 -8.78
CA SER A 143 10.29 20.14 -8.06
C SER A 143 9.28 21.23 -8.42
N LYS A 144 9.02 22.11 -7.45
CA LYS A 144 8.34 23.40 -7.65
C LYS A 144 9.30 24.58 -7.59
N LYS A 145 10.60 24.34 -7.36
CA LYS A 145 11.59 25.39 -7.12
C LYS A 145 12.71 25.45 -8.17
N ILE A 146 13.02 24.31 -8.79
CA ILE A 146 14.07 24.18 -9.82
C ILE A 146 13.52 23.46 -11.04
N ALA A 147 14.04 23.77 -12.20
CA ALA A 147 13.66 23.13 -13.47
C ALA A 147 14.61 21.98 -13.87
N ASP A 148 15.82 21.95 -13.28
CA ASP A 148 16.85 20.95 -13.57
C ASP A 148 17.67 20.67 -12.30
N LEU A 149 18.11 19.41 -12.13
CA LEU A 149 18.90 18.99 -10.96
C LEU A 149 20.29 19.68 -10.86
N SER A 150 20.81 20.25 -11.93
CA SER A 150 22.02 21.07 -11.91
C SER A 150 21.86 22.35 -11.07
N GLU A 151 20.61 22.85 -10.93
CA GLU A 151 20.26 24.04 -10.13
C GLU A 151 20.24 23.80 -8.62
N LEU A 152 20.35 22.53 -8.16
CA LEU A 152 20.48 22.20 -6.74
C LEU A 152 21.67 22.96 -6.12
N LYS A 153 21.45 23.53 -4.96
CA LYS A 153 22.42 24.31 -4.18
C LYS A 153 22.99 23.48 -3.04
N ASP A 154 24.12 23.93 -2.51
CA ASP A 154 24.73 23.34 -1.32
C ASP A 154 23.76 23.35 -0.15
N GLY A 155 23.56 22.20 0.49
CA GLY A 155 22.67 22.01 1.63
C GLY A 155 21.17 21.96 1.31
N ASP A 156 20.78 21.95 0.04
CA ASP A 156 19.38 21.74 -0.36
C ASP A 156 18.83 20.41 0.18
N THR A 157 17.51 20.38 0.38
CA THR A 157 16.81 19.18 0.89
C THR A 157 16.05 18.48 -0.24
N ILE A 158 16.19 17.16 -0.31
CA ILE A 158 15.40 16.28 -1.18
C ILE A 158 14.56 15.33 -0.31
N ALA A 159 13.24 15.25 -0.57
CA ALA A 159 12.38 14.27 0.07
C ALA A 159 12.44 12.95 -0.70
N ILE A 160 12.48 11.83 0.05
CA ILE A 160 12.48 10.47 -0.49
C ILE A 160 11.54 9.57 0.32
N PRO A 161 11.06 8.45 -0.27
CA PRO A 161 10.32 7.44 0.50
C PRO A 161 11.14 6.86 1.65
N SER A 162 10.48 6.57 2.78
CA SER A 162 11.13 6.04 4.00
C SER A 162 11.23 4.52 4.05
N ASP A 163 10.46 3.79 3.23
CA ASP A 163 10.59 2.34 3.18
C ASP A 163 11.90 1.92 2.51
N ALA A 164 12.47 0.81 2.98
CA ALA A 164 13.81 0.39 2.59
C ALA A 164 14.00 0.23 1.08
N THR A 165 12.97 -0.26 0.37
CA THR A 165 13.10 -0.56 -1.06
C THR A 165 12.87 0.66 -1.94
N ASN A 166 11.85 1.50 -1.65
CA ASN A 166 11.62 2.72 -2.42
C ASN A 166 12.62 3.82 -2.03
N GLY A 167 13.02 3.92 -0.77
CA GLY A 167 14.10 4.81 -0.33
C GLY A 167 15.42 4.47 -1.01
N GLY A 168 15.81 3.19 -1.02
CA GLY A 168 16.99 2.72 -1.71
C GLY A 168 16.92 2.96 -3.22
N ARG A 169 15.76 2.69 -3.85
CA ARG A 169 15.52 2.98 -5.26
C ARG A 169 15.63 4.47 -5.57
N ALA A 170 15.10 5.35 -4.68
CA ALA A 170 15.23 6.79 -4.81
C ALA A 170 16.69 7.26 -4.79
N LEU A 171 17.53 6.69 -3.92
CA LEU A 171 18.96 6.97 -3.91
C LEU A 171 19.64 6.56 -5.23
N LYS A 172 19.29 5.40 -5.80
CA LYS A 172 19.78 4.95 -7.11
C LYS A 172 19.32 5.84 -8.26
N VAL A 173 18.10 6.37 -8.21
CA VAL A 173 17.59 7.35 -9.17
C VAL A 173 18.41 8.63 -9.10
N LEU A 174 18.72 9.13 -7.91
CA LEU A 174 19.56 10.32 -7.71
C LEU A 174 21.02 10.08 -8.10
N GLU A 175 21.55 8.86 -7.91
CA GLU A 175 22.85 8.45 -8.42
C GLU A 175 22.89 8.46 -9.96
N SER A 176 21.87 7.86 -10.59
CA SER A 176 21.74 7.84 -12.04
C SER A 176 21.60 9.25 -12.64
N ALA A 177 21.00 10.18 -11.86
CA ALA A 177 20.92 11.60 -12.19
C ALA A 177 22.21 12.39 -11.92
N GLY A 178 23.24 11.77 -11.34
CA GLY A 178 24.53 12.42 -11.04
C GLY A 178 24.51 13.35 -9.83
N VAL A 179 23.52 13.24 -8.95
CA VAL A 179 23.39 14.08 -7.75
C VAL A 179 24.27 13.58 -6.61
N ILE A 180 24.33 12.25 -6.43
CA ILE A 180 25.10 11.55 -5.39
C ILE A 180 25.80 10.32 -5.98
N LYS A 181 26.65 9.66 -5.19
CA LYS A 181 27.05 8.26 -5.45
C LYS A 181 26.73 7.39 -4.26
N VAL A 182 26.37 6.15 -4.55
CA VAL A 182 26.00 5.13 -3.57
C VAL A 182 27.00 3.97 -3.65
N ASN A 183 27.24 3.30 -2.53
CA ASN A 183 28.06 2.08 -2.51
C ASN A 183 27.46 1.02 -3.46
N PRO A 184 28.20 0.55 -4.48
CA PRO A 184 27.69 -0.43 -5.44
C PRO A 184 27.31 -1.77 -4.80
N ASP A 185 27.89 -2.11 -3.64
CA ASP A 185 27.62 -3.35 -2.93
C ASP A 185 26.35 -3.31 -2.06
N ALA A 186 25.67 -2.17 -1.98
CA ALA A 186 24.46 -1.99 -1.19
C ALA A 186 23.19 -2.65 -1.80
N GLY A 187 23.29 -3.25 -2.99
CA GLY A 187 22.19 -3.98 -3.62
C GLY A 187 21.00 -3.09 -4.00
N TYR A 188 19.76 -3.55 -3.74
CA TYR A 188 18.54 -2.83 -4.09
C TYR A 188 17.99 -1.94 -2.95
N THR A 189 18.59 -1.99 -1.77
CA THR A 189 18.13 -1.28 -0.58
C THR A 189 19.23 -0.44 0.08
N PRO A 190 19.98 0.39 -0.70
CA PRO A 190 20.94 1.31 -0.10
C PRO A 190 20.23 2.26 0.87
N THR A 191 20.92 2.64 1.92
CA THR A 191 20.47 3.60 2.94
C THR A 191 21.26 4.91 2.80
N LEU A 192 20.89 5.93 3.55
CA LEU A 192 21.67 7.19 3.58
C LEU A 192 23.13 6.98 4.00
N SER A 193 23.42 5.94 4.79
CA SER A 193 24.79 5.60 5.20
C SER A 193 25.63 4.99 4.07
N ASP A 194 25.00 4.54 2.99
CA ASP A 194 25.66 4.00 1.83
C ASP A 194 26.03 5.08 0.79
N ILE A 195 25.69 6.34 1.05
CA ILE A 195 26.11 7.46 0.17
C ILE A 195 27.62 7.67 0.33
N THR A 196 28.35 7.48 -0.76
CA THR A 196 29.82 7.61 -0.80
C THR A 196 30.29 8.98 -1.29
N GLU A 197 29.48 9.66 -2.12
CA GLU A 197 29.75 11.03 -2.57
C GLU A 197 28.44 11.85 -2.53
N ASN A 198 28.53 13.05 -1.95
CA ASN A 198 27.44 14.03 -1.89
C ASN A 198 28.03 15.45 -2.06
N PRO A 199 28.39 15.83 -3.30
CA PRO A 199 29.19 17.03 -3.57
C PRO A 199 28.46 18.33 -3.25
N LYS A 200 27.11 18.31 -3.18
CA LYS A 200 26.29 19.48 -2.84
C LYS A 200 25.72 19.40 -1.40
N ASN A 201 26.24 18.51 -0.56
CA ASN A 201 25.79 18.34 0.82
C ASN A 201 24.24 18.23 0.94
N ILE A 202 23.60 17.53 -0.03
CA ILE A 202 22.14 17.36 -0.06
C ILE A 202 21.69 16.72 1.24
N LYS A 203 20.66 17.29 1.83
CA LYS A 203 19.97 16.76 2.99
C LYS A 203 18.78 15.92 2.52
N PHE A 204 18.53 14.82 3.19
CA PHE A 204 17.41 13.96 2.87
C PHE A 204 16.34 14.04 3.96
N THR A 205 15.07 14.11 3.53
CA THR A 205 13.90 13.93 4.39
C THR A 205 13.19 12.66 3.97
N GLU A 206 13.24 11.65 4.84
CA GLU A 206 12.58 10.37 4.63
C GLU A 206 11.16 10.44 5.18
N VAL A 207 10.16 10.16 4.34
CA VAL A 207 8.73 10.17 4.69
C VAL A 207 8.02 9.01 4.02
N GLU A 208 6.86 8.62 4.55
CA GLU A 208 5.98 7.67 3.85
C GLU A 208 5.81 8.07 2.39
N ALA A 209 5.87 7.09 1.46
CA ALA A 209 5.85 7.34 0.03
C ALA A 209 4.66 8.21 -0.40
N ALA A 210 3.48 7.97 0.19
CA ALA A 210 2.25 8.73 -0.07
C ALA A 210 2.37 10.22 0.31
N ASN A 211 3.30 10.58 1.21
CA ASN A 211 3.49 11.95 1.69
C ASN A 211 4.52 12.74 0.88
N THR A 212 5.33 12.09 0.03
CA THR A 212 6.38 12.77 -0.75
C THR A 212 5.86 13.90 -1.64
N PRO A 213 4.67 13.79 -2.32
CA PRO A 213 4.15 14.87 -3.14
C PRO A 213 3.80 16.14 -2.34
N SER A 214 3.33 15.97 -1.10
CA SER A 214 2.92 17.08 -0.25
C SER A 214 4.09 17.97 0.17
N LEU A 215 5.33 17.45 0.17
CA LEU A 215 6.53 18.17 0.54
C LEU A 215 7.12 19.04 -0.58
N LEU A 216 6.62 18.94 -1.81
CA LEU A 216 7.16 19.70 -2.97
C LEU A 216 7.25 21.21 -2.75
N PRO A 217 6.36 21.89 -2.01
CA PRO A 217 6.54 23.32 -1.70
C PRO A 217 7.71 23.62 -0.75
N ASP A 218 8.08 22.67 0.11
CA ASP A 218 9.02 22.91 1.23
C ASP A 218 10.45 22.50 0.88
N VAL A 219 10.63 21.47 0.04
CA VAL A 219 11.93 20.92 -0.36
C VAL A 219 12.41 21.46 -1.72
N ALA A 220 13.68 21.28 -2.05
CA ALA A 220 14.22 21.62 -3.36
C ALA A 220 13.70 20.66 -4.44
N ALA A 221 13.60 19.38 -4.11
CA ALA A 221 13.02 18.35 -4.97
C ALA A 221 12.46 17.19 -4.12
N ALA A 222 11.63 16.34 -4.72
CA ALA A 222 11.17 15.10 -4.11
C ALA A 222 11.24 13.95 -5.12
N VAL A 223 11.66 12.77 -4.68
CA VAL A 223 11.53 11.53 -5.45
C VAL A 223 10.19 10.91 -5.12
N ILE A 224 9.34 10.73 -6.11
CA ILE A 224 7.95 10.31 -5.93
C ILE A 224 7.68 9.06 -6.76
N ASN A 225 7.04 8.06 -6.13
CA ASN A 225 6.56 6.86 -6.80
C ASN A 225 5.51 7.19 -7.86
N GLY A 226 5.56 6.51 -9.02
CA GLY A 226 4.69 6.82 -10.16
C GLY A 226 3.20 6.84 -9.83
N GLY A 227 2.70 5.90 -9.01
CA GLY A 227 1.30 5.89 -8.55
C GLY A 227 0.94 7.13 -7.74
N HIS A 228 1.75 7.46 -6.74
CA HIS A 228 1.52 8.66 -5.92
C HIS A 228 1.67 9.96 -6.70
N ALA A 229 2.52 9.99 -7.73
CA ALA A 229 2.60 11.12 -8.64
C ALA A 229 1.28 11.31 -9.40
N VAL A 230 0.75 10.24 -10.00
CA VAL A 230 -0.54 10.26 -10.73
C VAL A 230 -1.69 10.66 -9.81
N ASP A 231 -1.77 10.10 -8.60
CA ASP A 231 -2.81 10.43 -7.61
C ASP A 231 -2.79 11.92 -7.20
N ASN A 232 -1.62 12.57 -7.29
CA ASN A 232 -1.45 13.99 -7.02
C ASN A 232 -1.48 14.88 -8.28
N GLY A 233 -1.95 14.34 -9.42
CA GLY A 233 -2.11 15.08 -10.67
C GLY A 233 -0.80 15.35 -11.41
N LEU A 234 0.29 14.68 -11.04
CA LEU A 234 1.58 14.78 -11.72
C LEU A 234 1.71 13.67 -12.77
N ASN A 235 2.18 14.01 -13.96
CA ASN A 235 2.53 13.03 -14.97
C ASN A 235 4.06 12.78 -14.92
N PRO A 236 4.52 11.55 -14.59
CA PRO A 236 5.94 11.25 -14.49
C PRO A 236 6.75 11.61 -15.74
N LYS A 237 6.16 11.49 -16.93
CA LYS A 237 6.84 11.73 -18.19
C LYS A 237 7.03 13.21 -18.52
N THR A 238 6.09 14.09 -18.09
CA THR A 238 6.08 15.51 -18.49
C THR A 238 6.45 16.45 -17.35
N ASP A 239 6.18 16.07 -16.09
CA ASP A 239 6.29 16.97 -14.94
C ASP A 239 7.51 16.65 -14.08
N SER A 240 8.16 15.49 -14.28
CA SER A 240 9.42 15.20 -13.60
C SER A 240 10.58 15.97 -14.23
N ILE A 241 11.48 16.45 -13.40
CA ILE A 241 12.78 17.03 -13.85
C ILE A 241 13.83 15.95 -14.08
N TYR A 242 13.57 14.72 -13.63
CA TYR A 242 14.30 13.51 -13.97
C TYR A 242 13.39 12.30 -13.80
N LEU A 243 13.35 11.44 -14.80
CA LEU A 243 12.58 10.21 -14.77
C LEU A 243 13.53 9.01 -14.72
N GLU A 244 13.24 8.06 -13.85
CA GLU A 244 13.95 6.79 -13.77
C GLU A 244 13.97 6.08 -15.12
N LYS A 245 15.15 5.56 -15.49
CA LYS A 245 15.27 4.71 -16.66
C LYS A 245 14.85 3.30 -16.30
N VAL A 246 13.77 2.86 -16.90
CA VAL A 246 13.25 1.50 -16.69
C VAL A 246 14.11 0.53 -17.50
N GLU A 247 14.61 -0.49 -16.82
CA GLU A 247 15.28 -1.61 -17.48
C GLU A 247 14.23 -2.62 -17.96
N ASP A 248 14.34 -3.04 -19.21
CA ASP A 248 13.50 -4.09 -19.78
C ASP A 248 13.97 -5.46 -19.30
N GLY A 249 13.00 -6.33 -18.97
CA GLY A 249 13.27 -7.75 -18.69
C GLY A 249 12.48 -8.32 -17.51
N ALA A 250 12.34 -9.65 -17.54
CA ALA A 250 11.62 -10.40 -16.51
C ALA A 250 12.31 -10.33 -15.11
N ASP A 251 13.61 -10.04 -15.10
CA ASP A 251 14.42 -9.96 -13.88
C ASP A 251 14.42 -8.56 -13.24
N ASN A 252 13.68 -7.59 -13.83
CA ASN A 252 13.56 -6.27 -13.24
C ASN A 252 12.82 -6.34 -11.88
N PRO A 253 13.51 -6.03 -10.76
CA PRO A 253 12.93 -6.14 -9.42
C PRO A 253 11.80 -5.13 -9.15
N TYR A 254 11.65 -4.14 -10.03
CA TYR A 254 10.65 -3.08 -9.92
C TYR A 254 9.39 -3.34 -10.76
N VAL A 255 9.27 -4.54 -11.35
CA VAL A 255 7.99 -5.01 -11.91
C VAL A 255 6.99 -5.21 -10.78
N ASN A 256 5.83 -4.57 -10.89
CA ASN A 256 4.71 -4.75 -9.97
C ASN A 256 3.99 -6.07 -10.23
N VAL A 257 3.36 -6.61 -9.19
CA VAL A 257 2.79 -7.94 -9.21
C VAL A 257 1.39 -7.98 -8.59
N ILE A 258 0.58 -8.94 -9.07
CA ILE A 258 -0.58 -9.44 -8.33
C ILE A 258 -0.07 -10.51 -7.37
N VAL A 259 -0.49 -10.42 -6.11
CA VAL A 259 -0.04 -11.27 -5.02
C VAL A 259 -1.24 -11.99 -4.41
N ALA A 260 -1.07 -13.27 -4.09
CA ALA A 260 -2.03 -14.11 -3.38
C ALA A 260 -1.40 -14.68 -2.10
N ARG A 261 -2.20 -15.23 -1.19
CA ARG A 261 -1.69 -16.13 -0.16
C ARG A 261 -1.07 -17.36 -0.82
N SER A 262 0.04 -17.87 -0.26
CA SER A 262 0.77 -19.00 -0.84
C SER A 262 -0.09 -20.27 -0.97
N GLU A 263 -1.04 -20.47 -0.07
CA GLU A 263 -2.00 -21.59 -0.13
C GLU A 263 -3.03 -21.45 -1.24
N ASP A 264 -3.32 -20.22 -1.68
CA ASP A 264 -4.34 -19.90 -2.69
C ASP A 264 -3.76 -19.63 -4.09
N LYS A 265 -2.45 -19.68 -4.28
CA LYS A 265 -1.77 -19.29 -5.53
C LYS A 265 -2.28 -19.99 -6.79
N ASP A 266 -2.77 -21.22 -6.61
CA ASP A 266 -3.27 -22.06 -7.70
C ASP A 266 -4.78 -21.94 -7.93
N ASN A 267 -5.47 -21.01 -7.23
CA ASN A 267 -6.89 -20.74 -7.39
C ASN A 267 -7.22 -20.35 -8.85
N GLU A 268 -8.14 -21.07 -9.47
CA GLU A 268 -8.49 -20.90 -10.89
C GLU A 268 -9.08 -19.50 -11.17
N ASN A 269 -9.84 -18.93 -10.24
CA ASN A 269 -10.38 -17.58 -10.42
C ASN A 269 -9.27 -16.51 -10.34
N TYR A 270 -8.24 -16.71 -9.52
CA TYR A 270 -7.09 -15.80 -9.48
C TYR A 270 -6.27 -15.87 -10.78
N LYS A 271 -6.10 -17.05 -11.35
CA LYS A 271 -5.46 -17.20 -12.68
C LYS A 271 -6.25 -16.49 -13.78
N LYS A 272 -7.60 -16.52 -13.71
CA LYS A 272 -8.45 -15.77 -14.64
C LYS A 272 -8.26 -14.25 -14.48
N ILE A 273 -8.18 -13.75 -13.25
CA ILE A 273 -7.91 -12.33 -12.96
C ILE A 273 -6.55 -11.93 -13.52
N VAL A 274 -5.49 -12.70 -13.29
CA VAL A 274 -4.15 -12.43 -13.85
C VAL A 274 -4.22 -12.37 -15.37
N LYS A 275 -4.88 -13.34 -16.01
CA LYS A 275 -5.04 -13.38 -17.47
C LYS A 275 -5.84 -12.19 -17.99
N ALA A 276 -6.90 -11.79 -17.29
CA ALA A 276 -7.69 -10.62 -17.67
C ALA A 276 -6.90 -9.32 -17.52
N TYR A 277 -6.07 -9.22 -16.47
CA TYR A 277 -5.18 -8.06 -16.30
C TYR A 277 -4.13 -7.98 -17.41
N GLN A 278 -3.56 -9.10 -17.82
CA GLN A 278 -2.54 -9.19 -18.86
C GLN A 278 -3.15 -9.20 -20.27
N SER A 279 -4.16 -8.38 -20.52
CA SER A 279 -4.88 -8.28 -21.79
C SER A 279 -4.54 -7.01 -22.56
N ASP A 280 -4.86 -6.99 -23.87
CA ASP A 280 -4.73 -5.81 -24.71
C ASP A 280 -5.69 -4.69 -24.27
N ASP A 281 -6.85 -5.02 -23.69
CA ASP A 281 -7.80 -4.03 -23.18
C ASP A 281 -7.21 -3.26 -21.99
N VAL A 282 -6.55 -3.95 -21.06
CA VAL A 282 -5.83 -3.32 -19.93
C VAL A 282 -4.66 -2.50 -20.44
N LYS A 283 -3.88 -3.04 -21.39
CA LYS A 283 -2.77 -2.32 -22.00
C LYS A 283 -3.25 -1.01 -22.64
N LYS A 284 -4.36 -1.04 -23.37
CA LYS A 284 -4.95 0.15 -23.96
C LYS A 284 -5.35 1.20 -22.92
N VAL A 285 -5.97 0.78 -21.80
CA VAL A 285 -6.29 1.71 -20.69
C VAL A 285 -5.02 2.33 -20.11
N ILE A 286 -3.97 1.52 -19.91
CA ILE A 286 -2.68 2.01 -19.40
C ILE A 286 -2.10 3.07 -20.34
N GLU A 287 -2.11 2.84 -21.64
CA GLU A 287 -1.60 3.78 -22.65
C GLU A 287 -2.43 5.07 -22.71
N ASP A 288 -3.76 4.95 -22.73
CA ASP A 288 -4.69 6.08 -22.92
C ASP A 288 -4.78 6.96 -21.66
N VAL A 289 -4.82 6.36 -20.46
CA VAL A 289 -5.06 7.07 -19.20
C VAL A 289 -3.74 7.54 -18.59
N TYR A 290 -2.78 6.64 -18.46
CA TYR A 290 -1.55 6.95 -17.72
C TYR A 290 -0.43 7.54 -18.59
N LYS A 291 -0.55 7.51 -19.94
CA LYS A 291 0.29 8.24 -20.90
C LYS A 291 1.79 8.09 -20.66
N GLY A 292 2.21 6.89 -20.29
CA GLY A 292 3.61 6.55 -20.01
C GLY A 292 4.03 6.68 -18.55
N ALA A 293 3.11 7.03 -17.63
CA ALA A 293 3.34 6.93 -16.19
C ALA A 293 3.40 5.46 -15.73
N TYR A 294 2.67 4.58 -16.41
CA TYR A 294 2.73 3.13 -16.23
C TYR A 294 3.12 2.45 -17.54
N LEU A 295 3.93 1.41 -17.42
CA LEU A 295 4.40 0.61 -18.53
C LEU A 295 3.98 -0.85 -18.31
N PRO A 296 3.22 -1.49 -19.22
CA PRO A 296 2.90 -2.90 -19.11
C PRO A 296 4.18 -3.76 -19.03
N ALA A 297 4.21 -4.72 -18.09
CA ALA A 297 5.39 -5.56 -17.84
C ALA A 297 5.16 -7.04 -18.23
N TRP A 298 4.04 -7.36 -18.85
CA TRP A 298 3.77 -8.68 -19.43
C TRP A 298 4.02 -8.70 -20.95
N LYS A 299 4.20 -9.92 -21.49
CA LYS A 299 4.42 -10.17 -22.94
C LYS A 299 3.14 -10.59 -23.62
#